data_d6c06cbc46155bd5306c1b9f50021b1d
#
_entry.id   d6c06cbc46155bd5306c1b9f50021b1d
#
_cell.length_a   1.000
_cell.length_b   1.000
_cell.length_c   1.000
_cell.angle_alpha   90.00
_cell.angle_beta   90.00
_cell.angle_gamma   90.00
#
_symmetry.space_group_name_H-M   'P 1'
#
loop_
_entity.id
_entity.type
_entity.pdbx_description
1 polymer ?
#
loop_
_entity_poly.entity_id
_entity_poly.type
_entity_poly.pdbx_seq_one_letter_code
_entity_poly.pdbx_strand_id
1 'polypeptide(L)'
;MMIFRKNIVGKYLSEWRVQSNNLGLSDREIFIFITLSFLSTATEVFGLGMFLPIFQFIRFKGDVDELVANSDVWQYIIDGFSYFNIAPSLLVLLLIAFGLFLARQFFTYTRLIYDTIISQRLIQLQRNRIFDGYIDANTSYHDRTPVGSVMNIILTEVNGAIVSIMLPMSMLVYVIMFSGYFSVLILLSWEMTIFSIVAFLIASMIPKSWINKSGTVGRKLVNANTLVSEFLVGRLKLPRLVRLSGTEDTEKSEFHKLTLRQRKNYISGAILKSKTETLMEPVVIGLSLVFLYFSYTMLQLQVEMIGLYLVIIMRLMPIVKSILLQIQSIKGLLGSSEMLKESLRVIEGSKEKNNGVKLISQLNREIALKHVDYHYEGRKVNVLQKNTKY
;
A
#
# COMPACT_ATOMS: atom_id res chain seq x y z
N MET A 1 -19.54 -18.01 14.58
CA MET A 1 -18.23 -17.76 13.96
C MET A 1 -18.16 -16.48 13.08
N MET A 2 -19.29 -15.94 12.60
CA MET A 2 -19.34 -14.72 11.75
C MET A 2 -19.29 -13.38 12.51
N ILE A 3 -19.73 -13.31 13.76
CA ILE A 3 -19.82 -12.08 14.57
C ILE A 3 -18.41 -11.64 15.09
N PHE A 4 -17.49 -12.57 15.34
CA PHE A 4 -16.10 -12.25 15.75
C PHE A 4 -15.23 -11.64 14.65
N ARG A 5 -15.51 -11.93 13.36
CA ARG A 5 -14.75 -11.35 12.22
C ARG A 5 -15.14 -9.89 11.92
N LYS A 6 -16.40 -9.49 12.14
CA LYS A 6 -16.86 -8.11 11.90
C LYS A 6 -16.14 -7.09 12.79
N ASN A 7 -15.84 -7.46 14.05
CA ASN A 7 -15.11 -6.58 14.97
C ASN A 7 -13.62 -6.41 14.61
N ILE A 8 -12.99 -7.42 14.01
CA ILE A 8 -11.56 -7.35 13.66
C ILE A 8 -11.33 -6.41 12.48
N VAL A 9 -12.11 -6.55 11.40
CA VAL A 9 -11.98 -5.68 10.20
C VAL A 9 -12.33 -4.24 10.54
N GLY A 10 -13.41 -4.00 11.30
CA GLY A 10 -13.80 -2.67 11.76
C GLY A 10 -12.70 -2.01 12.62
N LYS A 11 -12.06 -2.77 13.49
CA LYS A 11 -10.94 -2.29 14.31
C LYS A 11 -9.72 -1.92 13.46
N TYR A 12 -9.33 -2.75 12.49
CA TYR A 12 -8.22 -2.43 11.58
C TYR A 12 -8.49 -1.19 10.72
N LEU A 13 -9.71 -1.04 10.22
CA LEU A 13 -10.09 0.14 9.43
C LEU A 13 -10.10 1.41 10.28
N SER A 14 -10.59 1.34 11.51
CA SER A 14 -10.58 2.50 12.43
C SER A 14 -9.15 2.86 12.85
N GLU A 15 -8.30 1.89 13.16
CA GLU A 15 -6.88 2.13 13.48
C GLU A 15 -6.13 2.72 12.27
N TRP A 16 -6.36 2.19 11.07
CA TRP A 16 -5.79 2.74 9.83
C TRP A 16 -6.25 4.18 9.59
N ARG A 17 -7.55 4.47 9.77
CA ARG A 17 -8.09 5.82 9.58
C ARG A 17 -7.48 6.82 10.56
N VAL A 18 -7.36 6.46 11.82
CA VAL A 18 -6.70 7.30 12.82
C VAL A 18 -5.23 7.54 12.45
N GLN A 19 -4.53 6.50 12.03
CA GLN A 19 -3.13 6.61 11.64
C GLN A 19 -2.96 7.45 10.36
N SER A 20 -3.81 7.28 9.35
CA SER A 20 -3.76 8.03 8.10
C SER A 20 -4.04 9.52 8.32
N ASN A 21 -5.03 9.86 9.15
CA ASN A 21 -5.33 11.25 9.51
C ASN A 21 -4.18 11.91 10.27
N ASN A 22 -3.56 11.20 11.22
CA ASN A 22 -2.39 11.69 11.95
C ASN A 22 -1.18 11.98 11.06
N LEU A 23 -1.11 11.32 9.90
CA LEU A 23 -0.06 11.53 8.90
C LEU A 23 -0.46 12.56 7.82
N GLY A 24 -1.66 13.13 7.90
CA GLY A 24 -2.10 14.22 7.05
C GLY A 24 -2.89 13.80 5.80
N LEU A 25 -3.40 12.56 5.75
CA LEU A 25 -4.32 12.11 4.69
C LEU A 25 -5.74 12.56 5.02
N SER A 26 -6.36 13.35 4.14
CA SER A 26 -7.70 13.91 4.38
C SER A 26 -8.81 12.97 3.87
N ASP A 27 -9.99 13.03 4.52
CA ASP A 27 -11.17 12.26 4.09
C ASP A 27 -11.61 12.62 2.66
N ARG A 28 -11.42 13.89 2.24
CA ARG A 28 -11.72 14.34 0.87
C ARG A 28 -10.84 13.62 -0.15
N GLU A 29 -9.57 13.42 0.14
CA GLU A 29 -8.64 12.72 -0.74
C GLU A 29 -8.99 11.24 -0.88
N ILE A 30 -9.37 10.61 0.23
CA ILE A 30 -9.85 9.23 0.24
C ILE A 30 -11.12 9.12 -0.64
N PHE A 31 -12.07 10.06 -0.49
CA PHE A 31 -13.31 10.06 -1.26
C PHE A 31 -13.06 10.21 -2.77
N ILE A 32 -12.22 11.17 -3.18
CA ILE A 32 -11.87 11.37 -4.60
C ILE A 32 -11.21 10.10 -5.17
N PHE A 33 -10.28 9.50 -4.41
CA PHE A 33 -9.61 8.27 -4.82
C PHE A 33 -10.59 7.11 -5.03
N ILE A 34 -11.54 6.92 -4.10
CA ILE A 34 -12.57 5.88 -4.19
C ILE A 34 -13.49 6.14 -5.39
N THR A 35 -13.91 7.39 -5.62
CA THR A 35 -14.77 7.77 -6.74
C THR A 35 -14.09 7.48 -8.10
N LEU A 36 -12.82 7.88 -8.26
CA LEU A 36 -12.05 7.59 -9.47
C LEU A 36 -11.89 6.07 -9.69
N SER A 37 -11.68 5.33 -8.60
CA SER A 37 -11.55 3.87 -8.62
C SER A 37 -12.86 3.20 -9.04
N PHE A 38 -13.97 3.68 -8.51
CA PHE A 38 -15.30 3.19 -8.87
C PHE A 38 -15.62 3.46 -10.35
N LEU A 39 -15.39 4.69 -10.82
CA LEU A 39 -15.60 5.05 -12.23
C LEU A 39 -14.73 4.20 -13.18
N SER A 40 -13.47 3.99 -12.85
CA SER A 40 -12.57 3.12 -13.61
C SER A 40 -13.09 1.68 -13.66
N THR A 41 -13.56 1.15 -12.52
CA THR A 41 -14.08 -0.22 -12.45
C THR A 41 -15.42 -0.36 -13.18
N ALA A 42 -16.33 0.59 -13.00
CA ALA A 42 -17.63 0.58 -13.67
C ALA A 42 -17.45 0.57 -15.20
N THR A 43 -16.63 1.49 -15.73
CA THR A 43 -16.35 1.53 -17.18
C THR A 43 -15.68 0.25 -17.69
N GLU A 44 -14.82 -0.41 -16.89
CA GLU A 44 -14.23 -1.70 -17.24
C GLU A 44 -15.25 -2.82 -17.27
N VAL A 45 -16.10 -2.95 -16.24
CA VAL A 45 -17.12 -3.98 -16.13
C VAL A 45 -18.15 -3.84 -17.25
N PHE A 46 -18.63 -2.63 -17.51
CA PHE A 46 -19.54 -2.37 -18.64
C PHE A 46 -18.87 -2.62 -20.00
N GLY A 47 -17.61 -2.21 -20.18
CA GLY A 47 -16.86 -2.46 -21.41
C GLY A 47 -16.68 -3.96 -21.70
N LEU A 48 -16.41 -4.78 -20.70
CA LEU A 48 -16.34 -6.22 -20.82
C LEU A 48 -17.75 -6.83 -20.99
N GLY A 49 -18.75 -6.31 -20.30
CA GLY A 49 -20.13 -6.73 -20.45
C GLY A 49 -20.65 -6.58 -21.89
N MET A 50 -20.16 -5.59 -22.62
CA MET A 50 -20.51 -5.38 -24.04
C MET A 50 -20.05 -6.51 -24.96
N PHE A 51 -19.11 -7.38 -24.54
CA PHE A 51 -18.76 -8.54 -25.37
C PHE A 51 -19.92 -9.53 -25.56
N LEU A 52 -20.77 -9.69 -24.55
CA LEU A 52 -21.94 -10.57 -24.69
C LEU A 52 -22.90 -10.09 -25.79
N PRO A 53 -23.40 -8.84 -25.77
CA PRO A 53 -24.22 -8.32 -26.88
C PRO A 53 -23.50 -8.38 -28.24
N ILE A 54 -22.19 -8.11 -28.29
CA ILE A 54 -21.42 -8.18 -29.54
C ILE A 54 -21.43 -9.60 -30.11
N PHE A 55 -21.15 -10.61 -29.29
CA PHE A 55 -21.17 -12.01 -29.73
C PHE A 55 -22.58 -12.47 -30.14
N GLN A 56 -23.61 -12.07 -29.41
CA GLN A 56 -24.99 -12.37 -29.76
C GLN A 56 -25.38 -11.69 -31.10
N PHE A 57 -24.98 -10.43 -31.31
CA PHE A 57 -25.25 -9.71 -32.57
C PHE A 57 -24.59 -10.42 -33.77
N ILE A 58 -23.37 -10.92 -33.61
CA ILE A 58 -22.67 -11.68 -34.64
C ILE A 58 -23.38 -13.02 -34.92
N ARG A 59 -23.78 -13.73 -33.84
CA ARG A 59 -24.44 -15.03 -33.93
C ARG A 59 -25.80 -14.96 -34.69
N PHE A 60 -26.61 -13.97 -34.35
CA PHE A 60 -27.93 -13.76 -34.94
C PHE A 60 -27.90 -12.86 -36.18
N LYS A 61 -26.73 -12.58 -36.73
CA LYS A 61 -26.51 -11.75 -37.94
C LYS A 61 -27.19 -10.37 -37.89
N GLY A 62 -27.45 -9.85 -36.71
CA GLY A 62 -28.08 -8.54 -36.50
C GLY A 62 -29.59 -8.55 -36.56
N ASP A 63 -30.25 -9.73 -36.50
CA ASP A 63 -31.72 -9.80 -36.42
C ASP A 63 -32.17 -9.38 -35.01
N VAL A 64 -32.78 -8.19 -34.93
CA VAL A 64 -33.18 -7.55 -33.68
C VAL A 64 -34.29 -8.33 -32.96
N ASP A 65 -35.20 -8.91 -33.70
CA ASP A 65 -36.33 -9.65 -33.13
C ASP A 65 -35.86 -10.96 -32.45
N GLU A 66 -34.92 -11.66 -33.09
CA GLU A 66 -34.27 -12.85 -32.49
C GLU A 66 -33.41 -12.50 -31.27
N LEU A 67 -32.72 -11.35 -31.29
CA LEU A 67 -31.86 -10.88 -30.17
C LEU A 67 -32.69 -10.59 -28.92
N VAL A 68 -33.82 -9.89 -29.08
CA VAL A 68 -34.76 -9.57 -27.97
C VAL A 68 -35.42 -10.83 -27.42
N ALA A 69 -35.82 -11.76 -28.31
CA ALA A 69 -36.47 -13.01 -27.88
C ALA A 69 -35.53 -13.91 -27.04
N ASN A 70 -34.19 -13.80 -27.24
CA ASN A 70 -33.20 -14.66 -26.56
C ASN A 70 -32.52 -14.03 -25.35
N SER A 71 -32.67 -12.70 -25.11
CA SER A 71 -31.98 -12.06 -24.01
C SER A 71 -32.62 -10.73 -23.60
N ASP A 72 -33.07 -10.63 -22.36
CA ASP A 72 -33.64 -9.40 -21.78
C ASP A 72 -32.69 -8.21 -21.82
N VAL A 73 -31.36 -8.47 -21.88
CA VAL A 73 -30.35 -7.43 -21.97
C VAL A 73 -30.51 -6.62 -23.25
N TRP A 74 -30.94 -7.26 -24.35
CA TRP A 74 -31.12 -6.57 -25.62
C TRP A 74 -32.25 -5.56 -25.59
N GLN A 75 -33.30 -5.79 -24.80
CA GLN A 75 -34.37 -4.84 -24.64
C GLN A 75 -33.87 -3.51 -24.08
N TYR A 76 -33.04 -3.55 -23.04
CA TYR A 76 -32.41 -2.33 -22.47
C TYR A 76 -31.45 -1.65 -23.46
N ILE A 77 -30.72 -2.43 -24.25
CA ILE A 77 -29.80 -1.90 -25.26
C ILE A 77 -30.60 -1.18 -26.35
N ILE A 78 -31.68 -1.77 -26.86
CA ILE A 78 -32.52 -1.18 -27.91
C ILE A 78 -33.22 0.07 -27.39
N ASP A 79 -33.74 0.07 -26.17
CA ASP A 79 -34.34 1.26 -25.56
C ASP A 79 -33.32 2.39 -25.47
N GLY A 80 -32.06 2.09 -25.10
CA GLY A 80 -30.96 3.04 -25.12
C GLY A 80 -30.64 3.56 -26.53
N PHE A 81 -30.60 2.69 -27.54
CA PHE A 81 -30.35 3.08 -28.93
C PHE A 81 -31.52 3.92 -29.51
N SER A 82 -32.76 3.57 -29.18
CA SER A 82 -33.95 4.31 -29.61
C SER A 82 -33.98 5.73 -29.03
N TYR A 83 -33.57 5.89 -27.76
CA TYR A 83 -33.44 7.22 -27.13
C TYR A 83 -32.52 8.17 -27.88
N PHE A 84 -31.41 7.64 -28.44
CA PHE A 84 -30.45 8.42 -29.25
C PHE A 84 -30.74 8.41 -30.74
N ASN A 85 -31.86 7.80 -31.21
CA ASN A 85 -32.21 7.62 -32.65
C ASN A 85 -31.08 6.96 -33.46
N ILE A 86 -30.37 5.99 -32.88
CA ILE A 86 -29.25 5.27 -33.51
C ILE A 86 -29.74 3.85 -33.82
N ALA A 87 -29.56 3.38 -35.06
CA ALA A 87 -29.82 1.98 -35.36
C ALA A 87 -28.76 1.04 -34.74
N PRO A 88 -29.09 -0.04 -34.10
CA PRO A 88 -28.15 -1.01 -33.56
C PRO A 88 -27.33 -1.62 -34.74
N SER A 89 -26.02 -1.45 -34.70
CA SER A 89 -25.10 -2.05 -35.65
C SER A 89 -23.85 -2.55 -34.95
N LEU A 90 -23.18 -3.53 -35.56
CA LEU A 90 -21.94 -4.08 -35.00
C LEU A 90 -20.89 -2.99 -34.77
N LEU A 91 -20.76 -2.04 -35.72
CA LEU A 91 -19.80 -0.97 -35.62
C LEU A 91 -20.08 -0.07 -34.39
N VAL A 92 -21.35 0.28 -34.16
CA VAL A 92 -21.72 1.13 -33.01
C VAL A 92 -21.48 0.40 -31.69
N LEU A 93 -21.79 -0.89 -31.59
CA LEU A 93 -21.50 -1.70 -30.42
C LEU A 93 -19.98 -1.74 -30.12
N LEU A 94 -19.17 -1.94 -31.15
CA LEU A 94 -17.71 -1.93 -31.03
C LEU A 94 -17.19 -0.55 -30.62
N LEU A 95 -17.74 0.54 -31.16
CA LEU A 95 -17.33 1.91 -30.79
C LEU A 95 -17.71 2.23 -29.33
N ILE A 96 -18.87 1.80 -28.86
CA ILE A 96 -19.29 1.95 -27.46
C ILE A 96 -18.34 1.19 -26.54
N ALA A 97 -18.06 -0.09 -26.84
CA ALA A 97 -17.12 -0.88 -26.07
C ALA A 97 -15.73 -0.23 -26.02
N PHE A 98 -15.21 0.23 -27.17
CA PHE A 98 -13.93 0.92 -27.25
C PHE A 98 -13.94 2.24 -26.45
N GLY A 99 -15.01 3.03 -26.54
CA GLY A 99 -15.19 4.27 -25.77
C GLY A 99 -15.17 4.01 -24.25
N LEU A 100 -15.82 2.93 -23.78
CA LEU A 100 -15.78 2.52 -22.37
C LEU A 100 -14.34 2.13 -21.94
N PHE A 101 -13.58 1.44 -22.77
CA PHE A 101 -12.19 1.12 -22.47
C PHE A 101 -11.30 2.37 -22.45
N LEU A 102 -11.54 3.35 -23.34
CA LEU A 102 -10.83 4.63 -23.29
C LEU A 102 -11.16 5.41 -22.02
N ALA A 103 -12.45 5.48 -21.66
CA ALA A 103 -12.89 6.13 -20.42
C ALA A 103 -12.27 5.46 -19.19
N ARG A 104 -12.25 4.11 -19.14
CA ARG A 104 -11.52 3.36 -18.09
C ARG A 104 -10.07 3.79 -18.02
N GLN A 105 -9.38 3.85 -19.13
CA GLN A 105 -7.96 4.21 -19.16
C GLN A 105 -7.72 5.63 -18.66
N PHE A 106 -8.59 6.57 -19.02
CA PHE A 106 -8.57 7.94 -18.52
C PHE A 106 -8.74 8.00 -16.99
N PHE A 107 -9.75 7.32 -16.44
CA PHE A 107 -9.96 7.29 -14.98
C PHE A 107 -8.82 6.58 -14.24
N THR A 108 -8.27 5.51 -14.81
CA THR A 108 -7.13 4.79 -14.25
C THR A 108 -5.89 5.69 -14.20
N TYR A 109 -5.59 6.39 -15.31
CA TYR A 109 -4.47 7.32 -15.37
C TYR A 109 -4.61 8.45 -14.34
N THR A 110 -5.78 9.10 -14.32
CA THR A 110 -6.06 10.18 -13.35
C THR A 110 -5.90 9.71 -11.91
N ARG A 111 -6.39 8.52 -11.57
CA ARG A 111 -6.24 7.91 -10.26
C ARG A 111 -4.78 7.66 -9.90
N LEU A 112 -3.98 7.12 -10.82
CA LEU A 112 -2.55 6.83 -10.57
C LEU A 112 -1.74 8.11 -10.33
N ILE A 113 -2.01 9.17 -11.09
CA ILE A 113 -1.37 10.48 -10.88
C ILE A 113 -1.80 11.06 -9.52
N TYR A 114 -3.09 10.98 -9.19
CA TYR A 114 -3.62 11.46 -7.91
C TYR A 114 -3.00 10.72 -6.71
N ASP A 115 -2.89 9.39 -6.79
CA ASP A 115 -2.20 8.55 -5.80
C ASP A 115 -0.75 8.99 -5.57
N THR A 116 -0.03 9.24 -6.67
CA THR A 116 1.37 9.70 -6.63
C THR A 116 1.49 11.08 -5.98
N ILE A 117 0.62 12.03 -6.33
CA ILE A 117 0.61 13.39 -5.75
C ILE A 117 0.39 13.33 -4.25
N ILE A 118 -0.62 12.56 -3.79
CA ILE A 118 -0.89 12.40 -2.35
C ILE A 118 0.30 11.76 -1.64
N SER A 119 0.81 10.66 -2.16
CA SER A 119 1.96 9.96 -1.58
C SER A 119 3.16 10.87 -1.39
N GLN A 120 3.54 11.63 -2.42
CA GLN A 120 4.70 12.53 -2.36
C GLN A 120 4.47 13.71 -1.42
N ARG A 121 3.25 14.26 -1.36
CA ARG A 121 2.88 15.28 -0.39
C ARG A 121 3.01 14.76 1.05
N LEU A 122 2.51 13.57 1.33
CA LEU A 122 2.60 12.96 2.66
C LEU A 122 4.07 12.67 3.04
N ILE A 123 4.88 12.19 2.11
CA ILE A 123 6.31 11.97 2.31
C ILE A 123 6.99 13.29 2.68
N GLN A 124 6.76 14.35 1.92
CA GLN A 124 7.32 15.67 2.19
C GLN A 124 6.88 16.18 3.58
N LEU A 125 5.60 16.08 3.89
CA LEU A 125 5.05 16.52 5.19
C LEU A 125 5.73 15.81 6.36
N GLN A 126 5.91 14.48 6.28
CA GLN A 126 6.55 13.74 7.37
C GLN A 126 8.05 13.98 7.47
N ARG A 127 8.75 14.17 6.35
CA ARG A 127 10.17 14.56 6.35
C ARG A 127 10.37 15.89 7.03
N ASN A 128 9.57 16.89 6.69
CA ASN A 128 9.63 18.21 7.32
C ASN A 128 9.32 18.10 8.82
N ARG A 129 8.25 17.38 9.20
CA ARG A 129 7.86 17.20 10.60
C ARG A 129 8.95 16.56 11.45
N ILE A 130 9.66 15.55 10.89
CA ILE A 130 10.79 14.91 11.60
C ILE A 130 11.98 15.86 11.70
N PHE A 131 12.30 16.58 10.63
CA PHE A 131 13.42 17.51 10.61
C PHE A 131 13.18 18.68 11.57
N ASP A 132 12.02 19.34 11.49
CA ASP A 132 11.63 20.44 12.38
C ASP A 132 11.65 19.98 13.84
N GLY A 133 11.03 18.82 14.10
CA GLY A 133 11.00 18.25 15.44
C GLY A 133 12.38 17.84 15.95
N TYR A 134 13.30 17.41 15.08
CA TYR A 134 14.71 17.15 15.44
C TYR A 134 15.41 18.44 15.85
N ILE A 135 15.23 19.54 15.12
CA ILE A 135 15.83 20.83 15.45
C ILE A 135 15.28 21.40 16.77
N ASP A 136 13.96 21.23 17.01
CA ASP A 136 13.29 21.73 18.22
C ASP A 136 13.49 20.81 19.45
N ALA A 137 14.17 19.68 19.29
CA ALA A 137 14.37 18.73 20.38
C ALA A 137 15.42 19.23 21.37
N ASN A 138 15.28 18.81 22.64
CA ASN A 138 16.21 19.12 23.70
C ASN A 138 17.57 18.43 23.50
N THR A 139 18.61 18.97 24.14
CA THR A 139 20.00 18.46 24.07
C THR A 139 20.11 16.98 24.45
N SER A 140 19.32 16.52 25.43
CA SER A 140 19.31 15.11 25.86
C SER A 140 18.88 14.15 24.75
N TYR A 141 17.97 14.58 23.87
CA TYR A 141 17.58 13.81 22.69
C TYR A 141 18.72 13.72 21.67
N HIS A 142 19.41 14.84 21.39
CA HIS A 142 20.53 14.87 20.45
C HIS A 142 21.70 13.99 20.93
N ASP A 143 21.98 13.96 22.23
CA ASP A 143 23.05 13.15 22.80
C ASP A 143 22.76 11.64 22.71
N ARG A 144 21.49 11.24 22.74
CA ARG A 144 21.06 9.83 22.73
C ARG A 144 20.76 9.30 21.35
N THR A 145 20.43 10.17 20.40
CA THR A 145 19.94 9.76 19.08
C THR A 145 21.02 9.91 18.01
N PRO A 146 21.55 8.81 17.47
CA PRO A 146 22.54 8.88 16.40
C PRO A 146 21.98 9.58 15.15
N VAL A 147 22.72 10.56 14.63
CA VAL A 147 22.31 11.30 13.42
C VAL A 147 22.04 10.38 12.23
N GLY A 148 22.78 9.27 12.11
CA GLY A 148 22.58 8.28 11.06
C GLY A 148 21.22 7.59 11.14
N SER A 149 20.68 7.38 12.35
CA SER A 149 19.33 6.86 12.55
C SER A 149 18.28 7.84 12.02
N VAL A 150 18.40 9.12 12.36
CA VAL A 150 17.49 10.18 11.90
C VAL A 150 17.54 10.32 10.36
N MET A 151 18.73 10.28 9.77
CA MET A 151 18.91 10.29 8.32
C MET A 151 18.23 9.08 7.66
N ASN A 152 18.37 7.87 8.22
CA ASN A 152 17.69 6.68 7.71
C ASN A 152 16.18 6.85 7.75
N ILE A 153 15.63 7.40 8.84
CA ILE A 153 14.19 7.64 8.97
C ILE A 153 13.70 8.59 7.87
N ILE A 154 14.36 9.75 7.72
CA ILE A 154 13.94 10.79 6.75
C ILE A 154 14.06 10.28 5.31
N LEU A 155 15.15 9.62 4.95
CA LEU A 155 15.44 9.26 3.57
C LEU A 155 14.80 7.94 3.14
N THR A 156 14.69 6.96 4.05
CA THR A 156 14.29 5.59 3.72
C THR A 156 12.95 5.21 4.35
N GLU A 157 12.83 5.31 5.69
CA GLU A 157 11.71 4.71 6.40
C GLU A 157 10.41 5.50 6.24
N VAL A 158 10.47 6.83 6.07
CA VAL A 158 9.30 7.66 5.75
C VAL A 158 8.64 7.17 4.46
N ASN A 159 9.43 6.87 3.41
CA ASN A 159 8.88 6.34 2.16
C ASN A 159 8.15 5.01 2.39
N GLY A 160 8.78 4.08 3.10
CA GLY A 160 8.18 2.78 3.42
C GLY A 160 6.90 2.90 4.25
N ALA A 161 6.90 3.79 5.23
CA ALA A 161 5.76 4.04 6.10
C ALA A 161 4.57 4.63 5.33
N ILE A 162 4.80 5.64 4.47
CA ILE A 162 3.73 6.25 3.67
C ILE A 162 3.18 5.25 2.65
N VAL A 163 4.03 4.50 1.96
CA VAL A 163 3.58 3.41 1.08
C VAL A 163 2.71 2.41 1.85
N SER A 164 3.11 2.01 3.07
CA SER A 164 2.31 1.11 3.91
C SER A 164 0.90 1.63 4.20
N ILE A 165 0.72 2.95 4.30
CA ILE A 165 -0.57 3.61 4.56
C ILE A 165 -1.40 3.78 3.29
N MET A 166 -0.75 3.98 2.14
CA MET A 166 -1.45 4.08 0.85
C MET A 166 -1.91 2.72 0.30
N LEU A 167 -1.23 1.62 0.65
CA LEU A 167 -1.59 0.27 0.19
C LEU A 167 -3.03 -0.16 0.51
N PRO A 168 -3.63 0.12 1.70
CA PRO A 168 -5.03 -0.17 1.96
C PRO A 168 -5.99 0.56 1.02
N MET A 169 -5.68 1.80 0.59
CA MET A 169 -6.47 2.52 -0.41
C MET A 169 -6.41 1.81 -1.77
N SER A 170 -5.21 1.45 -2.21
CA SER A 170 -5.03 0.66 -3.44
C SER A 170 -5.70 -0.72 -3.35
N MET A 171 -5.75 -1.34 -2.16
CA MET A 171 -6.46 -2.58 -1.91
C MET A 171 -7.98 -2.42 -2.08
N LEU A 172 -8.57 -1.28 -1.68
CA LEU A 172 -9.98 -0.98 -1.91
C LEU A 172 -10.34 -1.00 -3.40
N VAL A 173 -9.45 -0.51 -4.28
CA VAL A 173 -9.66 -0.60 -5.74
C VAL A 173 -9.86 -2.03 -6.18
N TYR A 174 -8.98 -2.93 -5.75
CA TYR A 174 -9.07 -4.35 -6.10
C TYR A 174 -10.32 -5.01 -5.51
N VAL A 175 -10.76 -4.60 -4.32
CA VAL A 175 -12.01 -5.08 -3.72
C VAL A 175 -13.22 -4.60 -4.54
N ILE A 176 -13.23 -3.35 -4.99
CA ILE A 176 -14.29 -2.81 -5.87
C ILE A 176 -14.30 -3.56 -7.21
N MET A 177 -13.14 -3.73 -7.83
CA MET A 177 -13.00 -4.50 -9.08
C MET A 177 -13.47 -5.96 -8.90
N PHE A 178 -13.04 -6.61 -7.82
CA PHE A 178 -13.46 -7.98 -7.49
C PHE A 178 -14.97 -8.06 -7.36
N SER A 179 -15.59 -7.12 -6.63
CA SER A 179 -17.05 -7.08 -6.45
C SER A 179 -17.80 -6.87 -7.76
N GLY A 180 -17.28 -5.98 -8.64
CA GLY A 180 -17.86 -5.73 -9.96
C GLY A 180 -17.86 -6.98 -10.85
N TYR A 181 -16.72 -7.62 -11.01
CA TYR A 181 -16.63 -8.87 -11.78
C TYR A 181 -17.43 -10.01 -11.17
N PHE A 182 -17.43 -10.07 -9.84
CA PHE A 182 -18.15 -11.08 -9.10
C PHE A 182 -19.66 -10.95 -9.29
N SER A 183 -20.20 -9.73 -9.36
CA SER A 183 -21.61 -9.48 -9.67
C SER A 183 -21.97 -10.00 -11.06
N VAL A 184 -21.10 -9.81 -12.05
CA VAL A 184 -21.33 -10.36 -13.41
C VAL A 184 -21.33 -11.90 -13.40
N LEU A 185 -20.42 -12.54 -12.63
CA LEU A 185 -20.42 -14.01 -12.52
C LEU A 185 -21.72 -14.57 -11.91
N ILE A 186 -22.27 -13.90 -10.88
CA ILE A 186 -23.54 -14.30 -10.26
C ILE A 186 -24.67 -14.23 -11.28
N LEU A 187 -24.71 -13.19 -12.11
CA LEU A 187 -25.74 -13.03 -13.15
C LEU A 187 -25.63 -14.08 -14.26
N LEU A 188 -24.43 -14.61 -14.52
CA LEU A 188 -24.21 -15.64 -15.53
C LEU A 188 -24.56 -17.04 -15.03
N SER A 189 -24.09 -17.43 -13.83
CA SER A 189 -24.39 -18.71 -13.18
C SER A 189 -24.00 -18.65 -11.70
N TRP A 190 -24.95 -18.87 -10.83
CA TRP A 190 -24.73 -18.87 -9.39
C TRP A 190 -23.94 -20.12 -8.91
N GLU A 191 -24.14 -21.28 -9.55
CA GLU A 191 -23.45 -22.53 -9.24
C GLU A 191 -21.93 -22.38 -9.50
N MET A 192 -21.60 -21.82 -10.65
CA MET A 192 -20.21 -21.57 -11.05
C MET A 192 -19.54 -20.53 -10.17
N THR A 193 -20.31 -19.55 -9.71
CA THR A 193 -19.82 -18.52 -8.81
C THR A 193 -19.44 -19.10 -7.46
N ILE A 194 -20.23 -20.02 -6.89
CA ILE A 194 -19.89 -20.72 -5.64
C ILE A 194 -18.59 -21.53 -5.82
N PHE A 195 -18.45 -22.26 -6.93
CA PHE A 195 -17.22 -22.98 -7.21
C PHE A 195 -16.00 -22.03 -7.25
N SER A 196 -16.12 -20.88 -7.90
CA SER A 196 -15.07 -19.87 -7.96
C SER A 196 -14.71 -19.30 -6.58
N ILE A 197 -15.69 -19.06 -5.69
CA ILE A 197 -15.44 -18.64 -4.30
C ILE A 197 -14.57 -19.67 -3.58
N VAL A 198 -14.96 -20.95 -3.64
CA VAL A 198 -14.23 -22.03 -2.98
C VAL A 198 -12.81 -22.11 -3.51
N ALA A 199 -12.64 -22.05 -4.85
CA ALA A 199 -11.35 -22.05 -5.50
C ALA A 199 -10.46 -20.87 -5.05
N PHE A 200 -10.98 -19.65 -5.00
CA PHE A 200 -10.25 -18.47 -4.53
C PHE A 200 -9.90 -18.54 -3.05
N LEU A 201 -10.77 -19.10 -2.20
CA LEU A 201 -10.46 -19.31 -0.79
C LEU A 201 -9.30 -20.29 -0.62
N ILE A 202 -9.29 -21.41 -1.33
CA ILE A 202 -8.20 -22.39 -1.32
C ILE A 202 -6.91 -21.73 -1.80
N ALA A 203 -6.95 -21.03 -2.94
CA ALA A 203 -5.79 -20.32 -3.49
C ALA A 203 -5.20 -19.30 -2.52
N SER A 204 -6.05 -18.55 -1.79
CA SER A 204 -5.62 -17.54 -0.82
C SER A 204 -4.96 -18.12 0.44
N MET A 205 -5.20 -19.38 0.77
CA MET A 205 -4.59 -20.05 1.93
C MET A 205 -3.12 -20.43 1.68
N ILE A 206 -2.74 -20.69 0.43
CA ILE A 206 -1.40 -21.14 0.05
C ILE A 206 -0.32 -20.13 0.49
N PRO A 207 -0.39 -18.82 0.19
CA PRO A 207 0.66 -17.86 0.52
C PRO A 207 0.67 -17.40 1.98
N LYS A 208 -0.30 -17.78 2.79
CA LYS A 208 -0.47 -17.28 4.17
C LYS A 208 0.78 -17.41 5.04
N SER A 209 1.53 -18.50 4.90
CA SER A 209 2.72 -18.77 5.71
C SER A 209 3.85 -17.76 5.43
N TRP A 210 4.20 -17.57 4.16
CA TRP A 210 5.28 -16.64 3.80
C TRP A 210 4.85 -15.17 3.84
N ILE A 211 3.56 -14.87 3.63
CA ILE A 211 3.00 -13.53 3.90
C ILE A 211 3.22 -13.14 5.37
N ASN A 212 2.98 -14.05 6.31
CA ASN A 212 3.20 -13.79 7.73
C ASN A 212 4.69 -13.56 8.05
N LYS A 213 5.59 -14.32 7.42
CA LYS A 213 7.05 -14.15 7.58
C LYS A 213 7.56 -12.82 7.05
N SER A 214 6.89 -12.20 6.07
CA SER A 214 7.31 -10.92 5.48
C SER A 214 7.40 -9.80 6.53
N GLY A 215 6.54 -9.78 7.55
CA GLY A 215 6.62 -8.80 8.63
C GLY A 215 7.89 -8.89 9.47
N THR A 216 8.32 -10.11 9.81
CA THR A 216 9.57 -10.32 10.55
C THR A 216 10.80 -9.93 9.72
N VAL A 217 10.79 -10.29 8.41
CA VAL A 217 11.87 -9.93 7.49
C VAL A 217 11.93 -8.42 7.29
N GLY A 218 10.79 -7.75 7.16
CA GLY A 218 10.72 -6.30 7.03
C GLY A 218 11.33 -5.57 8.23
N ARG A 219 10.98 -5.95 9.47
CA ARG A 219 11.62 -5.37 10.68
C ARG A 219 13.12 -5.60 10.72
N LYS A 220 13.61 -6.79 10.32
CA LYS A 220 15.06 -7.07 10.23
C LYS A 220 15.74 -6.19 9.20
N LEU A 221 15.06 -5.89 8.08
CA LEU A 221 15.58 -5.01 7.03
C LEU A 221 15.70 -3.56 7.53
N VAL A 222 14.66 -3.03 8.20
CA VAL A 222 14.68 -1.69 8.82
C VAL A 222 15.86 -1.57 9.80
N ASN A 223 16.02 -2.54 10.69
CA ASN A 223 17.16 -2.55 11.63
C ASN A 223 18.51 -2.58 10.90
N ALA A 224 18.65 -3.39 9.85
CA ALA A 224 19.87 -3.44 9.07
C ALA A 224 20.16 -2.10 8.35
N ASN A 225 19.14 -1.44 7.82
CA ASN A 225 19.26 -0.12 7.20
C ASN A 225 19.75 0.93 8.22
N THR A 226 19.16 0.93 9.41
CA THR A 226 19.55 1.84 10.50
C THR A 226 21.02 1.66 10.88
N LEU A 227 21.45 0.41 11.11
CA LEU A 227 22.84 0.12 11.47
C LEU A 227 23.85 0.55 10.39
N VAL A 228 23.52 0.33 9.12
CA VAL A 228 24.35 0.80 7.99
C VAL A 228 24.43 2.32 7.97
N SER A 229 23.31 3.01 8.15
CA SER A 229 23.27 4.48 8.13
C SER A 229 24.02 5.10 9.32
N GLU A 230 23.85 4.56 10.52
CA GLU A 230 24.59 5.00 11.72
C GLU A 230 26.09 4.82 11.56
N PHE A 231 26.51 3.66 11.06
CA PHE A 231 27.91 3.38 10.79
C PHE A 231 28.50 4.36 9.78
N LEU A 232 27.82 4.55 8.64
CA LEU A 232 28.27 5.46 7.58
C LEU A 232 28.43 6.89 8.09
N VAL A 233 27.39 7.44 8.74
CA VAL A 233 27.43 8.82 9.23
C VAL A 233 28.52 8.99 10.28
N GLY A 234 28.69 8.03 11.20
CA GLY A 234 29.72 8.06 12.21
C GLY A 234 31.15 8.07 11.64
N ARG A 235 31.41 7.26 10.61
CA ARG A 235 32.75 7.11 10.03
C ARG A 235 33.08 8.16 8.98
N LEU A 236 32.10 8.54 8.14
CA LEU A 236 32.31 9.55 7.10
C LEU A 236 32.51 10.96 7.66
N LYS A 237 32.06 11.24 8.89
CA LYS A 237 32.36 12.49 9.59
C LYS A 237 33.81 12.58 10.11
N LEU A 238 34.46 11.45 10.35
CA LEU A 238 35.75 11.39 11.03
C LEU A 238 36.83 10.56 10.28
N PRO A 239 37.04 10.76 8.95
CA PRO A 239 37.95 9.92 8.18
C PRO A 239 39.40 10.07 8.60
N ARG A 240 39.78 11.26 9.11
CA ARG A 240 41.14 11.51 9.63
C ARG A 240 41.40 10.72 10.91
N LEU A 241 40.38 10.59 11.79
CA LEU A 241 40.51 9.81 13.02
C LEU A 241 40.71 8.32 12.70
N VAL A 242 39.96 7.77 11.76
CA VAL A 242 40.10 6.36 11.30
C VAL A 242 41.57 6.12 10.84
N ARG A 243 42.12 7.02 10.01
CA ARG A 243 43.48 6.92 9.53
C ARG A 243 44.53 7.08 10.64
N LEU A 244 44.35 8.05 11.53
CA LEU A 244 45.27 8.26 12.65
C LEU A 244 45.29 7.07 13.62
N SER A 245 44.15 6.38 13.76
CA SER A 245 44.04 5.18 14.61
C SER A 245 44.52 3.90 13.93
N GLY A 246 44.81 3.91 12.63
CA GLY A 246 45.24 2.74 11.87
C GLY A 246 44.18 1.62 11.81
N THR A 247 42.88 1.99 11.86
CA THR A 247 41.77 1.04 11.96
C THR A 247 41.05 0.81 10.63
N GLU A 248 41.59 1.26 9.48
CA GLU A 248 40.92 1.24 8.17
C GLU A 248 40.41 -0.13 7.78
N ASP A 249 41.18 -1.19 7.96
CA ASP A 249 40.80 -2.53 7.54
C ASP A 249 39.72 -3.13 8.47
N THR A 250 39.77 -2.76 9.76
CA THR A 250 38.75 -3.13 10.72
C THR A 250 37.40 -2.47 10.35
N GLU A 251 37.43 -1.15 10.04
CA GLU A 251 36.23 -0.41 9.66
C GLU A 251 35.63 -0.91 8.33
N LYS A 252 36.48 -1.21 7.32
CA LYS A 252 36.04 -1.84 6.07
C LYS A 252 35.40 -3.19 6.31
N SER A 253 36.03 -4.04 7.13
CA SER A 253 35.50 -5.36 7.47
C SER A 253 34.13 -5.27 8.15
N GLU A 254 33.96 -4.33 9.08
CA GLU A 254 32.71 -4.14 9.79
C GLU A 254 31.60 -3.63 8.85
N PHE A 255 31.93 -2.67 7.99
CA PHE A 255 30.98 -2.20 6.97
C PHE A 255 30.55 -3.33 6.03
N HIS A 256 31.47 -4.19 5.59
CA HIS A 256 31.15 -5.33 4.75
C HIS A 256 30.20 -6.32 5.45
N LYS A 257 30.36 -6.54 6.75
CA LYS A 257 29.43 -7.39 7.54
C LYS A 257 28.03 -6.78 7.61
N LEU A 258 27.94 -5.47 7.86
CA LEU A 258 26.66 -4.76 7.91
C LEU A 258 25.91 -4.81 6.57
N THR A 259 26.61 -4.51 5.48
CA THR A 259 26.02 -4.55 4.13
C THR A 259 25.66 -5.98 3.69
N LEU A 260 26.45 -6.98 4.10
CA LEU A 260 26.10 -8.40 3.86
C LEU A 260 24.81 -8.80 4.60
N ARG A 261 24.65 -8.34 5.85
CA ARG A 261 23.42 -8.56 6.63
C ARG A 261 22.21 -7.88 5.99
N GLN A 262 22.38 -6.64 5.53
CA GLN A 262 21.35 -5.89 4.80
C GLN A 262 20.94 -6.63 3.52
N ARG A 263 21.93 -7.05 2.69
CA ARG A 263 21.70 -7.84 1.47
C ARG A 263 20.94 -9.13 1.74
N LYS A 264 21.31 -9.89 2.78
CA LYS A 264 20.61 -11.14 3.15
C LYS A 264 19.14 -10.90 3.50
N ASN A 265 18.85 -9.86 4.27
CA ASN A 265 17.47 -9.51 4.63
C ASN A 265 16.67 -9.04 3.42
N TYR A 266 17.25 -8.24 2.53
CA TYR A 266 16.62 -7.80 1.30
C TYR A 266 16.27 -8.97 0.39
N ILE A 267 17.23 -9.89 0.14
CA ILE A 267 17.01 -11.10 -0.67
C ILE A 267 15.92 -11.97 -0.03
N SER A 268 15.92 -12.14 1.29
CA SER A 268 14.89 -12.92 1.99
C SER A 268 13.49 -12.32 1.76
N GLY A 269 13.34 -11.01 1.81
CA GLY A 269 12.09 -10.32 1.50
C GLY A 269 11.65 -10.50 0.05
N ALA A 270 12.60 -10.33 -0.89
CA ALA A 270 12.36 -10.53 -2.31
C ALA A 270 11.91 -11.97 -2.64
N ILE A 271 12.57 -12.98 -2.07
CA ILE A 271 12.19 -14.39 -2.24
C ILE A 271 10.75 -14.65 -1.77
N LEU A 272 10.37 -14.11 -0.60
CA LEU A 272 9.01 -14.28 -0.09
C LEU A 272 7.98 -13.64 -1.02
N LYS A 273 8.27 -12.45 -1.58
CA LYS A 273 7.41 -11.76 -2.54
C LYS A 273 7.30 -12.54 -3.86
N SER A 274 8.45 -12.96 -4.41
CA SER A 274 8.49 -13.74 -5.65
C SER A 274 7.75 -15.08 -5.54
N LYS A 275 7.81 -15.75 -4.37
CA LYS A 275 7.00 -16.95 -4.13
C LYS A 275 5.50 -16.68 -4.30
N THR A 276 4.98 -15.59 -3.73
CA THR A 276 3.57 -15.23 -3.90
C THR A 276 3.27 -14.89 -5.37
N GLU A 277 4.16 -14.16 -6.02
CA GLU A 277 3.98 -13.71 -7.40
C GLU A 277 3.96 -14.86 -8.40
N THR A 278 4.88 -15.82 -8.26
CA THR A 278 5.08 -16.92 -9.21
C THR A 278 4.16 -18.11 -8.94
N LEU A 279 3.96 -18.50 -7.67
CA LEU A 279 3.15 -19.68 -7.35
C LEU A 279 1.64 -19.47 -7.53
N MET A 280 1.19 -18.22 -7.54
CA MET A 280 -0.25 -17.96 -7.77
C MET A 280 -0.69 -18.26 -9.19
N GLU A 281 0.16 -18.09 -10.19
CA GLU A 281 -0.17 -18.28 -11.59
C GLU A 281 -0.50 -19.75 -11.95
N PRO A 282 0.32 -20.76 -11.60
CA PRO A 282 -0.04 -22.17 -11.82
C PRO A 282 -1.29 -22.62 -11.07
N VAL A 283 -1.50 -22.10 -9.84
CA VAL A 283 -2.72 -22.40 -9.05
C VAL A 283 -3.96 -21.92 -9.79
N VAL A 284 -3.89 -20.75 -10.34
CA VAL A 284 -4.95 -20.11 -11.11
C VAL A 284 -5.27 -20.90 -12.37
N ILE A 285 -4.24 -21.17 -13.16
CA ILE A 285 -4.40 -21.96 -14.39
C ILE A 285 -5.01 -23.33 -14.06
N GLY A 286 -4.49 -24.01 -13.04
CA GLY A 286 -5.03 -25.29 -12.59
C GLY A 286 -6.50 -25.21 -12.20
N LEU A 287 -6.90 -24.19 -11.43
CA LEU A 287 -8.30 -23.95 -11.07
C LEU A 287 -9.17 -23.64 -12.29
N SER A 288 -8.65 -22.88 -13.26
CA SER A 288 -9.39 -22.58 -14.50
C SER A 288 -9.62 -23.84 -15.36
N LEU A 289 -8.64 -24.73 -15.41
CA LEU A 289 -8.80 -26.03 -16.12
C LEU A 289 -9.81 -26.96 -15.43
N VAL A 290 -9.76 -27.03 -14.08
CA VAL A 290 -10.73 -27.79 -13.30
C VAL A 290 -12.14 -27.20 -13.50
N PHE A 291 -12.24 -25.86 -13.51
CA PHE A 291 -13.48 -25.16 -13.78
C PHE A 291 -14.03 -25.51 -15.18
N LEU A 292 -13.21 -25.44 -16.22
CA LEU A 292 -13.60 -25.78 -17.60
C LEU A 292 -14.14 -27.22 -17.69
N TYR A 293 -13.42 -28.16 -17.08
CA TYR A 293 -13.86 -29.57 -17.04
C TYR A 293 -15.22 -29.72 -16.37
N PHE A 294 -15.41 -29.07 -15.22
CA PHE A 294 -16.66 -29.14 -14.44
C PHE A 294 -17.84 -28.47 -15.19
N SER A 295 -17.62 -27.34 -15.84
CA SER A 295 -18.61 -26.62 -16.64
C SER A 295 -19.12 -27.46 -17.80
N TYR A 296 -18.21 -28.14 -18.48
CA TYR A 296 -18.54 -28.96 -19.64
C TYR A 296 -19.26 -30.25 -19.24
N THR A 297 -18.74 -30.97 -18.22
CA THR A 297 -19.24 -32.32 -17.89
C THR A 297 -20.49 -32.33 -17.01
N MET A 298 -20.59 -31.41 -16.06
CA MET A 298 -21.71 -31.41 -15.07
C MET A 298 -22.81 -30.42 -15.39
N LEU A 299 -22.50 -29.23 -15.88
CA LEU A 299 -23.47 -28.17 -16.06
C LEU A 299 -23.96 -28.02 -17.50
N GLN A 300 -23.33 -28.70 -18.47
CA GLN A 300 -23.68 -28.67 -19.89
C GLN A 300 -23.98 -27.26 -20.42
N LEU A 301 -23.22 -26.26 -19.97
CA LEU A 301 -23.37 -24.86 -20.34
C LEU A 301 -23.04 -24.63 -21.82
N GLN A 302 -23.69 -23.63 -22.43
CA GLN A 302 -23.38 -23.20 -23.78
C GLN A 302 -21.92 -22.72 -23.87
N VAL A 303 -21.26 -23.01 -24.98
CA VAL A 303 -19.83 -22.71 -25.20
C VAL A 303 -19.54 -21.21 -25.05
N GLU A 304 -20.47 -20.36 -25.47
CA GLU A 304 -20.39 -18.90 -25.36
C GLU A 304 -20.36 -18.44 -23.89
N MET A 305 -21.19 -19.06 -23.03
CA MET A 305 -21.20 -18.78 -21.60
C MET A 305 -19.90 -19.24 -20.92
N ILE A 306 -19.42 -20.43 -21.28
CA ILE A 306 -18.13 -20.94 -20.77
C ILE A 306 -16.98 -20.00 -21.18
N GLY A 307 -16.98 -19.54 -22.43
CA GLY A 307 -15.98 -18.59 -22.94
C GLY A 307 -15.98 -17.26 -22.16
N LEU A 308 -17.14 -16.65 -21.98
CA LEU A 308 -17.29 -15.41 -21.22
C LEU A 308 -16.85 -15.60 -19.76
N TYR A 309 -17.26 -16.70 -19.15
CA TYR A 309 -16.89 -17.05 -17.78
C TYR A 309 -15.38 -17.20 -17.61
N LEU A 310 -14.71 -17.86 -18.54
CA LEU A 310 -13.25 -17.99 -18.56
C LEU A 310 -12.56 -16.62 -18.68
N VAL A 311 -13.05 -15.73 -19.54
CA VAL A 311 -12.52 -14.37 -19.67
C VAL A 311 -12.62 -13.62 -18.35
N ILE A 312 -13.75 -13.72 -17.64
CA ILE A 312 -13.95 -13.04 -16.36
C ILE A 312 -13.03 -13.65 -15.27
N ILE A 313 -12.92 -14.99 -15.21
CA ILE A 313 -11.97 -15.63 -14.28
C ILE A 313 -10.55 -15.20 -14.56
N MET A 314 -10.11 -15.17 -15.81
CA MET A 314 -8.78 -14.69 -16.18
C MET A 314 -8.53 -13.24 -15.76
N ARG A 315 -9.58 -12.41 -15.67
CA ARG A 315 -9.51 -11.04 -15.15
C ARG A 315 -9.51 -10.98 -13.62
N LEU A 316 -10.27 -11.84 -12.95
CA LEU A 316 -10.29 -11.90 -11.48
C LEU A 316 -8.96 -12.36 -10.87
N MET A 317 -8.22 -13.17 -11.58
CA MET A 317 -6.97 -13.77 -11.10
C MET A 317 -5.86 -12.75 -10.76
N PRO A 318 -5.52 -11.78 -11.64
CA PRO A 318 -4.57 -10.73 -11.31
C PRO A 318 -5.03 -9.89 -10.11
N ILE A 319 -6.35 -9.71 -9.93
CA ILE A 319 -6.93 -8.95 -8.82
C ILE A 319 -6.67 -9.67 -7.49
N VAL A 320 -6.98 -10.97 -7.41
CA VAL A 320 -6.72 -11.78 -6.21
C VAL A 320 -5.23 -11.83 -5.89
N LYS A 321 -4.38 -12.04 -6.89
CA LYS A 321 -2.91 -11.98 -6.76
C LYS A 321 -2.46 -10.63 -6.20
N SER A 322 -2.98 -9.53 -6.73
CA SER A 322 -2.65 -8.16 -6.29
C SER A 322 -3.07 -7.90 -4.84
N ILE A 323 -4.26 -8.36 -4.43
CA ILE A 323 -4.70 -8.27 -3.03
C ILE A 323 -3.71 -8.97 -2.10
N LEU A 324 -3.29 -10.20 -2.44
CA LEU A 324 -2.34 -10.97 -1.63
C LEU A 324 -0.96 -10.32 -1.57
N LEU A 325 -0.46 -9.79 -2.69
CA LEU A 325 0.80 -9.06 -2.76
C LEU A 325 0.75 -7.75 -1.97
N GLN A 326 -0.39 -7.05 -1.95
CA GLN A 326 -0.53 -5.84 -1.14
C GLN A 326 -0.57 -6.16 0.35
N ILE A 327 -1.32 -7.19 0.78
CA ILE A 327 -1.29 -7.66 2.17
C ILE A 327 0.14 -8.03 2.59
N GLN A 328 0.89 -8.69 1.71
CA GLN A 328 2.28 -9.04 1.95
C GLN A 328 3.18 -7.80 2.06
N SER A 329 2.99 -6.82 1.18
CA SER A 329 3.73 -5.56 1.18
C SER A 329 3.44 -4.72 2.44
N ILE A 330 2.17 -4.62 2.86
CA ILE A 330 1.80 -3.97 4.13
C ILE A 330 2.56 -4.61 5.29
N LYS A 331 2.56 -5.95 5.38
CA LYS A 331 3.32 -6.66 6.43
C LYS A 331 4.82 -6.41 6.32
N GLY A 332 5.38 -6.43 5.12
CA GLY A 332 6.80 -6.16 4.87
C GLY A 332 7.24 -4.75 5.29
N LEU A 333 6.35 -3.79 5.22
CA LEU A 333 6.59 -2.39 5.56
C LEU A 333 6.18 -2.01 6.99
N LEU A 334 5.67 -2.95 7.80
CA LEU A 334 5.30 -2.69 9.19
C LEU A 334 6.46 -2.10 10.00
N GLY A 335 7.70 -2.57 9.78
CA GLY A 335 8.89 -2.04 10.45
C GLY A 335 9.09 -0.56 10.21
N SER A 336 8.95 -0.09 8.96
CA SER A 336 9.06 1.33 8.61
C SER A 336 7.95 2.17 9.25
N SER A 337 6.72 1.65 9.25
CA SER A 337 5.56 2.33 9.87
C SER A 337 5.70 2.43 11.40
N GLU A 338 6.16 1.36 12.05
CA GLU A 338 6.44 1.32 13.50
C GLU A 338 7.57 2.32 13.85
N MET A 339 8.63 2.35 13.06
CA MET A 339 9.78 3.24 13.26
C MET A 339 9.40 4.71 13.11
N LEU A 340 8.62 5.06 12.07
CA LEU A 340 8.13 6.43 11.87
C LEU A 340 7.26 6.87 13.05
N LYS A 341 6.30 6.04 13.46
CA LYS A 341 5.39 6.32 14.59
C LYS A 341 6.15 6.54 15.89
N GLU A 342 7.12 5.68 16.20
CA GLU A 342 7.93 5.80 17.41
C GLU A 342 8.80 7.04 17.37
N SER A 343 9.44 7.35 16.22
CA SER A 343 10.27 8.54 16.06
C SER A 343 9.47 9.82 16.26
N LEU A 344 8.28 9.93 15.67
CA LEU A 344 7.40 11.07 15.88
C LEU A 344 6.99 11.22 17.35
N ARG A 345 6.67 10.10 18.03
CA ARG A 345 6.30 10.10 19.45
C ARG A 345 7.46 10.60 20.33
N VAL A 346 8.66 10.10 20.08
CA VAL A 346 9.85 10.45 20.87
C VAL A 346 10.22 11.92 20.63
N ILE A 347 10.21 12.38 19.39
CA ILE A 347 10.50 13.77 19.02
C ILE A 347 9.48 14.73 19.67
N GLU A 348 8.18 14.43 19.60
CA GLU A 348 7.15 15.25 20.24
C GLU A 348 7.31 15.33 21.76
N GLY A 349 7.71 14.22 22.40
CA GLY A 349 8.00 14.17 23.84
C GLY A 349 9.31 14.85 24.25
N SER A 350 10.21 15.10 23.28
CA SER A 350 11.55 15.67 23.51
C SER A 350 11.64 17.14 23.16
N LYS A 351 10.54 17.80 22.81
CA LYS A 351 10.54 19.25 22.52
C LYS A 351 11.01 20.05 23.72
N GLU A 352 11.86 21.02 23.45
CA GLU A 352 12.33 21.95 24.48
C GLU A 352 11.14 22.78 25.00
N LYS A 353 10.93 22.73 26.32
CA LYS A 353 9.88 23.51 26.96
C LYS A 353 10.37 24.94 27.18
N ASN A 354 10.02 25.83 26.26
CA ASN A 354 10.29 27.25 26.46
C ASN A 354 9.24 27.85 27.40
N ASN A 355 9.52 27.83 28.70
CA ASN A 355 8.67 28.43 29.74
C ASN A 355 9.08 29.88 30.05
N GLY A 356 9.98 30.47 29.28
CA GLY A 356 10.45 31.83 29.47
C GLY A 356 9.37 32.85 29.08
N VAL A 357 8.91 33.64 30.06
CA VAL A 357 7.93 34.73 29.86
C VAL A 357 8.60 36.09 29.77
N LYS A 358 9.85 36.19 30.24
CA LYS A 358 10.57 37.47 30.33
C LYS A 358 11.45 37.65 29.10
N LEU A 359 11.15 38.67 28.31
CA LEU A 359 11.99 39.10 27.20
C LEU A 359 13.15 39.95 27.74
N ILE A 360 14.38 39.53 27.44
CA ILE A 360 15.59 40.29 27.73
C ILE A 360 16.06 40.88 26.40
N SER A 361 16.03 42.18 26.29
CA SER A 361 16.41 42.91 25.07
C SER A 361 17.95 43.03 24.91
N GLN A 362 18.67 43.10 26.01
CA GLN A 362 20.12 43.26 26.00
C GLN A 362 20.74 42.69 27.27
N LEU A 363 21.91 42.05 27.14
CA LEU A 363 22.74 41.60 28.26
C LEU A 363 23.53 42.80 28.76
N ASN A 364 23.16 43.38 29.94
CA ASN A 364 23.77 44.60 30.45
C ASN A 364 24.98 44.36 31.39
N ARG A 365 25.12 43.18 31.98
CA ARG A 365 26.20 42.84 32.91
C ARG A 365 26.76 41.46 32.65
N GLU A 366 26.26 40.44 33.31
CA GLU A 366 26.77 39.07 33.29
C GLU A 366 25.65 38.05 33.43
N ILE A 367 25.92 36.81 33.03
CA ILE A 367 25.11 35.64 33.34
C ILE A 367 25.77 34.91 34.50
N ALA A 368 25.20 35.06 35.72
CA ALA A 368 25.76 34.43 36.93
C ALA A 368 24.91 33.19 37.31
N LEU A 369 25.56 32.05 37.43
CA LEU A 369 24.97 30.81 37.95
C LEU A 369 25.38 30.65 39.42
N LYS A 370 24.45 30.87 40.34
CA LYS A 370 24.70 30.81 41.79
C LYS A 370 24.02 29.60 42.40
N HIS A 371 24.77 28.75 43.09
CA HIS A 371 24.26 27.53 43.79
C HIS A 371 23.41 26.63 42.93
N VAL A 372 23.83 26.38 41.67
CA VAL A 372 23.10 25.54 40.73
C VAL A 372 23.40 24.08 40.97
N ASP A 373 22.35 23.29 41.18
CA ASP A 373 22.39 21.82 41.15
C ASP A 373 21.83 21.35 39.78
N TYR A 374 22.56 20.48 39.13
CA TYR A 374 22.14 19.94 37.84
C TYR A 374 22.41 18.42 37.76
N HIS A 375 21.42 17.71 37.25
CA HIS A 375 21.54 16.31 36.89
C HIS A 375 20.95 16.07 35.49
N TYR A 376 21.58 15.17 34.74
CA TYR A 376 21.04 14.71 33.46
C TYR A 376 19.77 13.87 33.70
N GLU A 377 18.80 14.03 32.83
CA GLU A 377 17.54 13.27 32.85
C GLU A 377 17.83 11.76 32.89
N GLY A 378 17.26 11.05 33.88
CA GLY A 378 17.49 9.61 34.13
C GLY A 378 18.70 9.28 35.02
N ARG A 379 19.51 10.25 35.46
CA ARG A 379 20.56 10.04 36.49
C ARG A 379 20.12 10.58 37.85
N LYS A 380 20.32 9.77 38.89
CA LYS A 380 20.00 10.18 40.28
C LYS A 380 21.11 11.02 40.95
N VAL A 381 22.27 11.12 40.30
CA VAL A 381 23.44 11.83 40.86
C VAL A 381 23.57 13.18 40.18
N ASN A 382 23.65 14.24 40.98
CA ASN A 382 23.91 15.58 40.46
C ASN A 382 25.32 15.65 39.89
N VAL A 383 25.43 16.12 38.65
CA VAL A 383 26.71 16.37 37.97
C VAL A 383 27.29 17.71 38.42
N LEU A 384 26.42 18.67 38.74
CA LEU A 384 26.81 19.91 39.39
C LEU A 384 26.10 19.99 40.74
N GLN A 385 26.88 20.26 41.80
CA GLN A 385 26.36 20.49 43.14
C GLN A 385 26.84 21.83 43.65
N LYS A 386 25.85 22.73 43.94
CA LYS A 386 26.12 24.09 44.50
C LYS A 386 27.23 24.86 43.80
N ASN A 387 27.41 24.65 42.49
CA ASN A 387 28.43 25.34 41.71
C ASN A 387 28.00 26.79 41.48
N THR A 388 28.96 27.71 41.70
CA THR A 388 28.79 29.13 41.40
C THR A 388 29.84 29.48 40.33
N LYS A 389 29.39 29.95 39.16
CA LYS A 389 30.23 30.53 38.12
C LYS A 389 29.73 31.94 37.80
N TYR A 390 30.66 32.86 37.64
CA TYR A 390 30.44 34.27 37.26
C TYR A 390 30.73 34.42 35.78
#